data_b1a7e3b4e86644fb8b8e1d51751d02b5
#
_entry.id   b1a7e3b4e86644fb8b8e1d51751d02b5
#
_cell.length_a   1.000
_cell.length_b   1.000
_cell.length_c   1.000
_cell.angle_alpha   90.00
_cell.angle_beta   90.00
_cell.angle_gamma   90.00
#
_symmetry.space_group_name_H-M   'P 1'
#
loop_
_entity.id
_entity.type
_entity.pdbx_description
1 polymer ?
#
loop_
_entity_poly.entity_id
_entity_poly.type
_entity_poly.pdbx_seq_one_letter_code
_entity_poly.pdbx_strand_id
1 'polypeptide(L)'
;MSKTVALTIAILIAALLPAAAQNVPPVDTHPNPDEQRNVFSFQVENDYFNIVGKSDRDYTNGLRLGWLSPALPSLPDWLATITNFPALFGEAQPALVTRRVGISIGQNLYTPQNTDTFQPIFNDRPYAAWLYSSFALQQTYKRENDKGVEDPIRQDTIQLELGLVGPAAGGAFVQNDFHRAINDAPANGWANQLHNEPTLGLTFERRWRVGQGTVFDSPKLQYDVVPTMGLAVGNVSDYFEAGGIVRIGKDLAADFGPPRSRPALPGSEGFQGDGFRWYFFAGLNGQAVARNMFLDGNLDGNSMHVTHRPLVGEGTLGLALLFNGVRVSFTQVLRTPEFFERDRFDQYASINVSFRY
;
A
#
# COMPACT_ATOMS: atom_id res chain seq x y z
N MET A 1 -25.52 -2.83 4.73
CA MET A 1 -24.37 -2.68 5.66
C MET A 1 -24.64 -3.55 6.88
N SER A 2 -23.79 -4.52 7.16
CA SER A 2 -23.95 -5.33 8.37
C SER A 2 -23.76 -4.45 9.61
N LYS A 3 -24.42 -4.79 10.73
CA LYS A 3 -24.27 -4.05 12.01
C LYS A 3 -22.79 -3.99 12.45
N THR A 4 -22.00 -5.00 12.07
CA THR A 4 -20.57 -5.10 12.33
C THR A 4 -19.78 -4.01 11.58
N VAL A 5 -20.03 -3.82 10.29
CA VAL A 5 -19.36 -2.78 9.48
C VAL A 5 -19.67 -1.37 10.00
N ALA A 6 -20.93 -1.12 10.36
CA ALA A 6 -21.33 0.17 10.93
C ALA A 6 -20.68 0.42 12.30
N LEU A 7 -20.55 -0.61 13.14
CA LEU A 7 -19.89 -0.51 14.44
C LEU A 7 -18.39 -0.29 14.30
N THR A 8 -17.74 -0.99 13.36
CA THR A 8 -16.29 -0.84 13.11
C THR A 8 -15.98 0.56 12.57
N ILE A 9 -16.78 1.08 11.64
CA ILE A 9 -16.65 2.46 11.15
C ILE A 9 -16.86 3.47 12.27
N ALA A 10 -17.85 3.26 13.14
CA ALA A 10 -18.11 4.14 14.29
C ALA A 10 -16.96 4.13 15.31
N ILE A 11 -16.37 2.96 15.59
CA ILE A 11 -15.20 2.82 16.47
C ILE A 11 -13.98 3.49 15.84
N LEU A 12 -13.78 3.37 14.52
CA LEU A 12 -12.70 4.02 13.81
C LEU A 12 -12.83 5.54 13.85
N ILE A 13 -14.03 6.07 13.55
CA ILE A 13 -14.32 7.49 13.65
C ILE A 13 -14.10 7.97 15.09
N ALA A 14 -14.52 7.20 16.09
CA ALA A 14 -14.31 7.55 17.50
C ALA A 14 -12.81 7.49 17.90
N ALA A 15 -12.04 6.56 17.37
CA ALA A 15 -10.60 6.46 17.60
C ALA A 15 -9.81 7.55 16.85
N LEU A 16 -10.37 8.09 15.77
CA LEU A 16 -9.80 9.19 14.99
C LEU A 16 -10.25 10.57 15.50
N LEU A 17 -11.25 10.64 16.41
CA LEU A 17 -11.65 11.91 17.03
C LEU A 17 -10.49 12.44 17.90
N PRO A 18 -10.06 13.68 17.72
CA PRO A 18 -8.93 14.23 18.45
C PRO A 18 -9.25 14.27 19.95
N ALA A 19 -8.42 13.60 20.75
CA ALA A 19 -8.31 13.97 22.16
C ALA A 19 -7.80 15.41 22.22
N ALA A 20 -8.55 16.27 22.84
CA ALA A 20 -8.33 17.71 23.13
C ALA A 20 -7.16 18.39 22.38
N ALA A 21 -7.46 19.48 21.71
CA ALA A 21 -6.59 20.46 21.04
C ALA A 21 -5.07 20.24 21.21
N GLN A 22 -4.52 19.25 20.54
CA GLN A 22 -3.07 19.12 20.38
C GLN A 22 -2.66 20.23 19.39
N ASN A 23 -1.55 20.90 19.67
CA ASN A 23 -0.99 21.91 18.78
C ASN A 23 -0.78 21.29 17.40
N VAL A 24 -1.63 21.65 16.44
CA VAL A 24 -1.43 21.27 15.03
C VAL A 24 -0.15 21.94 14.59
N PRO A 25 0.86 21.19 14.11
CA PRO A 25 2.07 21.82 13.61
C PRO A 25 1.71 22.78 12.48
N PRO A 26 2.38 23.93 12.38
CA PRO A 26 2.18 24.84 11.28
C PRO A 26 2.46 24.14 9.94
N VAL A 27 1.71 24.54 8.92
CA VAL A 27 1.96 24.08 7.56
C VAL A 27 3.30 24.64 7.10
N ASP A 28 4.12 23.81 6.49
CA ASP A 28 5.34 24.24 5.84
C ASP A 28 4.98 25.16 4.66
N THR A 29 5.26 26.45 4.82
CA THR A 29 5.01 27.48 3.80
C THR A 29 6.14 27.59 2.76
N HIS A 30 7.28 26.94 3.02
CA HIS A 30 8.45 26.90 2.13
C HIS A 30 8.92 25.46 1.92
N PRO A 31 8.04 24.56 1.46
CA PRO A 31 8.43 23.17 1.27
C PRO A 31 9.58 23.06 0.27
N ASN A 32 10.37 21.99 0.42
CA ASN A 32 11.47 21.70 -0.47
C ASN A 32 11.01 21.78 -1.95
N PRO A 33 11.82 22.35 -2.88
CA PRO A 33 11.47 22.42 -4.31
C PRO A 33 10.95 21.12 -4.91
N ASP A 34 11.41 19.99 -4.42
CA ASP A 34 10.94 18.68 -4.86
C ASP A 34 9.54 18.31 -4.36
N GLU A 35 9.14 18.83 -3.21
CA GLU A 35 7.78 18.71 -2.70
C GLU A 35 6.79 19.59 -3.47
N GLN A 36 7.30 20.59 -4.19
CA GLN A 36 6.52 21.45 -5.09
C GLN A 36 6.24 20.82 -6.47
N ARG A 37 6.68 19.59 -6.70
CA ARG A 37 6.50 18.87 -7.95
C ARG A 37 5.45 17.79 -7.83
N ASN A 38 4.76 17.53 -8.93
CA ASN A 38 3.90 16.35 -9.04
C ASN A 38 4.73 15.07 -9.08
N VAL A 39 4.16 13.96 -8.67
CA VAL A 39 4.70 12.62 -8.89
C VAL A 39 3.66 11.78 -9.61
N PHE A 40 4.04 11.21 -10.73
CA PHE A 40 3.28 10.17 -11.42
C PHE A 40 3.94 8.83 -11.18
N SER A 41 3.14 7.77 -10.96
CA SER A 41 3.66 6.44 -10.70
C SER A 41 2.92 5.37 -11.49
N PHE A 42 3.65 4.34 -11.84
CA PHE A 42 3.17 3.10 -12.42
C PHE A 42 3.68 1.92 -11.61
N GLN A 43 2.79 1.04 -11.20
CA GLN A 43 3.11 -0.16 -10.45
C GLN A 43 2.53 -1.38 -11.14
N VAL A 44 3.36 -2.40 -11.26
CA VAL A 44 2.98 -3.74 -11.72
C VAL A 44 3.38 -4.72 -10.65
N GLU A 45 2.46 -5.56 -10.26
CA GLU A 45 2.67 -6.69 -9.36
C GLU A 45 2.27 -7.97 -10.08
N ASN A 46 3.11 -8.98 -10.01
CA ASN A 46 2.83 -10.24 -10.67
C ASN A 46 3.64 -11.37 -10.03
N ASP A 47 3.04 -12.53 -9.93
CA ASP A 47 3.70 -13.75 -9.45
C ASP A 47 4.67 -14.35 -10.48
N TYR A 48 4.58 -13.96 -11.74
CA TYR A 48 5.54 -14.35 -12.80
C TYR A 48 6.92 -13.72 -12.61
N PHE A 49 7.04 -12.55 -11.98
CA PHE A 49 8.31 -11.85 -11.76
C PHE A 49 9.11 -12.37 -10.56
N ASN A 50 8.67 -13.44 -9.93
CA ASN A 50 9.36 -14.03 -8.79
C ASN A 50 10.80 -14.43 -9.11
N ILE A 51 11.72 -14.13 -8.19
CA ILE A 51 13.12 -14.60 -8.28
C ILE A 51 13.20 -16.11 -8.01
N VAL A 52 12.26 -16.67 -7.25
CA VAL A 52 12.29 -18.06 -6.77
C VAL A 52 11.10 -18.87 -7.33
N GLY A 53 11.05 -19.05 -8.63
CA GLY A 53 10.03 -19.90 -9.28
C GLY A 53 8.84 -19.12 -9.81
N LYS A 54 8.20 -19.65 -10.85
CA LYS A 54 7.01 -19.08 -11.49
C LYS A 54 5.76 -19.70 -10.92
N SER A 55 4.73 -18.91 -10.68
CA SER A 55 3.39 -19.38 -10.35
C SER A 55 2.37 -18.45 -11.00
N ASP A 56 1.19 -18.93 -11.32
CA ASP A 56 0.04 -18.13 -11.78
C ASP A 56 -1.13 -18.48 -10.87
N ARG A 57 -1.03 -17.98 -9.62
CA ARG A 57 -1.99 -18.32 -8.56
C ARG A 57 -1.97 -17.31 -7.43
N ASP A 58 -3.08 -17.25 -6.70
CA ASP A 58 -3.29 -16.42 -5.52
C ASP A 58 -3.45 -14.94 -5.85
N TYR A 59 -2.45 -14.13 -5.64
CA TYR A 59 -2.40 -12.76 -6.14
C TYR A 59 -1.65 -12.76 -7.47
N THR A 60 -2.40 -12.89 -8.55
CA THR A 60 -1.84 -13.14 -9.87
C THR A 60 -1.33 -11.86 -10.53
N ASN A 61 -2.08 -10.76 -10.43
CA ASN A 61 -1.72 -9.51 -11.08
C ASN A 61 -2.26 -8.30 -10.33
N GLY A 62 -1.48 -7.22 -10.30
CA GLY A 62 -1.88 -5.90 -9.87
C GLY A 62 -1.30 -4.85 -10.77
N LEU A 63 -2.16 -3.99 -11.29
CA LEU A 63 -1.76 -2.80 -12.06
C LEU A 63 -2.26 -1.56 -11.35
N ARG A 64 -1.43 -0.53 -11.24
CA ARG A 64 -1.82 0.73 -10.63
C ARG A 64 -1.13 1.91 -11.30
N LEU A 65 -1.92 2.93 -11.59
CA LEU A 65 -1.48 4.27 -11.98
C LEU A 65 -1.79 5.23 -10.84
N GLY A 66 -0.85 6.05 -10.45
CA GLY A 66 -1.00 7.01 -9.35
C GLY A 66 -0.47 8.38 -9.72
N TRP A 67 -1.07 9.38 -9.12
CA TRP A 67 -0.64 10.77 -9.15
C TRP A 67 -0.65 11.35 -7.74
N LEU A 68 0.39 12.09 -7.39
CA LEU A 68 0.53 12.81 -6.12
C LEU A 68 0.79 14.28 -6.40
N SER A 69 0.01 15.16 -5.79
CA SER A 69 0.09 16.61 -5.99
C SER A 69 1.40 17.21 -5.49
N PRO A 70 1.74 18.44 -5.87
CA PRO A 70 2.64 19.27 -5.10
C PRO A 70 2.17 19.45 -3.65
N ALA A 71 3.06 19.96 -2.80
CA ALA A 71 2.72 20.38 -1.45
C ALA A 71 1.60 21.43 -1.46
N LEU A 72 0.60 21.22 -0.63
CA LEU A 72 -0.56 22.11 -0.51
C LEU A 72 -0.29 23.18 0.56
N PRO A 73 -0.50 24.46 0.26
CA PRO A 73 -0.27 25.55 1.22
C PRO A 73 -1.31 25.56 2.34
N SER A 74 -2.49 24.99 2.13
CA SER A 74 -3.56 24.89 3.13
C SER A 74 -4.52 23.76 2.82
N LEU A 75 -5.24 23.31 3.83
CA LEU A 75 -6.43 22.45 3.70
C LEU A 75 -7.62 23.25 4.25
N PRO A 76 -8.85 22.94 3.81
CA PRO A 76 -10.06 23.39 4.50
C PRO A 76 -10.00 23.02 5.99
N ASP A 77 -10.43 23.92 6.88
CA ASP A 77 -10.29 23.75 8.33
C ASP A 77 -10.89 22.45 8.86
N TRP A 78 -12.03 22.05 8.34
CA TRP A 78 -12.67 20.78 8.72
C TRP A 78 -11.79 19.58 8.38
N LEU A 79 -11.11 19.59 7.22
CA LEU A 79 -10.22 18.51 6.80
C LEU A 79 -8.93 18.54 7.61
N ALA A 80 -8.37 19.71 7.87
CA ALA A 80 -7.21 19.88 8.73
C ALA A 80 -7.48 19.33 10.14
N THR A 81 -8.68 19.56 10.68
CA THR A 81 -9.08 19.08 12.03
C THR A 81 -9.16 17.55 12.08
N ILE A 82 -9.84 16.91 11.13
CA ILE A 82 -10.01 15.45 11.15
C ILE A 82 -8.74 14.67 10.78
N THR A 83 -7.77 15.34 10.18
CA THR A 83 -6.49 14.74 9.77
C THR A 83 -5.33 15.08 10.69
N ASN A 84 -5.59 15.80 11.78
CA ASN A 84 -4.60 16.07 12.81
C ASN A 84 -4.48 14.87 13.76
N PHE A 85 -3.72 13.85 13.34
CA PHE A 85 -3.53 12.67 14.16
C PHE A 85 -2.57 12.92 15.31
N PRO A 86 -2.92 12.45 16.53
CA PRO A 86 -2.06 12.63 17.69
C PRO A 86 -0.72 11.91 17.52
N ALA A 87 0.30 12.42 18.20
CA ALA A 87 1.52 11.66 18.44
C ALA A 87 1.20 10.38 19.20
N LEU A 88 1.91 9.30 18.87
CA LEU A 88 1.81 8.00 19.52
C LEU A 88 3.20 7.60 20.05
N PHE A 89 3.23 6.84 21.14
CA PHE A 89 4.47 6.29 21.68
C PHE A 89 5.53 7.33 22.09
N GLY A 90 5.12 8.55 22.46
CA GLY A 90 6.03 9.58 22.92
C GLY A 90 6.88 10.21 21.82
N GLU A 91 6.39 10.24 20.60
CA GLU A 91 7.05 10.90 19.47
C GLU A 91 7.42 12.35 19.80
N ALA A 92 8.57 12.79 19.29
CA ALA A 92 8.94 14.21 19.33
C ALA A 92 7.89 15.03 18.57
N GLN A 93 7.56 16.22 19.11
CA GLN A 93 6.62 17.12 18.44
C GLN A 93 7.20 17.59 17.10
N PRO A 94 6.47 17.47 16.00
CA PRO A 94 6.91 17.99 14.71
C PRO A 94 6.90 19.51 14.71
N ALA A 95 7.86 20.12 14.01
CA ALA A 95 7.91 21.55 13.82
C ALA A 95 7.00 22.01 12.67
N LEU A 96 6.97 21.23 11.57
CA LEU A 96 6.25 21.55 10.34
C LEU A 96 5.53 20.35 9.79
N VAL A 97 4.49 20.57 8.98
CA VAL A 97 3.77 19.55 8.23
C VAL A 97 3.62 19.93 6.76
N THR A 98 4.05 19.04 5.87
CA THR A 98 3.75 19.12 4.43
C THR A 98 2.57 18.22 4.11
N ARG A 99 1.60 18.72 3.34
CA ARG A 99 0.39 18.01 2.93
C ARG A 99 0.31 17.86 1.44
N ARG A 100 -0.09 16.68 0.97
CA ARG A 100 -0.24 16.36 -0.46
C ARG A 100 -1.48 15.51 -0.66
N VAL A 101 -2.15 15.66 -1.80
CA VAL A 101 -3.26 14.79 -2.19
C VAL A 101 -2.83 13.84 -3.29
N GLY A 102 -3.34 12.62 -3.24
CA GLY A 102 -3.08 11.60 -4.25
C GLY A 102 -4.37 11.05 -4.85
N ILE A 103 -4.27 10.65 -6.10
CA ILE A 103 -5.33 9.93 -6.81
C ILE A 103 -4.69 8.73 -7.49
N SER A 104 -5.37 7.59 -7.45
CA SER A 104 -4.92 6.45 -8.26
C SER A 104 -6.10 5.67 -8.83
N ILE A 105 -5.81 4.89 -9.86
CA ILE A 105 -6.66 3.85 -10.41
C ILE A 105 -5.87 2.56 -10.47
N GLY A 106 -6.49 1.45 -10.13
CA GLY A 106 -5.83 0.15 -10.15
C GLY A 106 -6.79 -0.99 -10.37
N GLN A 107 -6.21 -2.13 -10.77
CA GLN A 107 -6.91 -3.39 -10.91
C GLN A 107 -6.08 -4.49 -10.28
N ASN A 108 -6.73 -5.32 -9.47
CA ASN A 108 -6.13 -6.50 -8.85
C ASN A 108 -6.87 -7.75 -9.30
N LEU A 109 -6.11 -8.81 -9.61
CA LEU A 109 -6.63 -10.12 -10.03
C LEU A 109 -6.19 -11.19 -9.05
N TYR A 110 -7.13 -12.07 -8.74
CA TYR A 110 -6.95 -13.20 -7.84
C TYR A 110 -7.45 -14.46 -8.53
N THR A 111 -6.65 -15.53 -8.53
CA THR A 111 -7.01 -16.81 -9.14
C THR A 111 -6.71 -17.98 -8.22
N PRO A 112 -7.46 -19.08 -8.31
CA PRO A 112 -7.09 -20.32 -7.64
C PRO A 112 -5.82 -20.92 -8.26
N GLN A 113 -5.25 -21.93 -7.62
CA GLN A 113 -4.04 -22.60 -8.09
C GLN A 113 -4.21 -23.30 -9.44
N ASN A 114 -5.38 -23.88 -9.70
CA ASN A 114 -5.68 -24.56 -10.97
C ASN A 114 -6.54 -23.65 -11.84
N THR A 115 -5.90 -23.00 -12.81
CA THR A 115 -6.55 -22.11 -13.77
C THR A 115 -7.05 -22.83 -15.02
N ASP A 116 -6.74 -24.13 -15.22
CA ASP A 116 -7.10 -24.90 -16.42
C ASP A 116 -8.56 -25.39 -16.43
N THR A 117 -9.20 -25.46 -15.25
CA THR A 117 -10.54 -26.00 -15.12
C THR A 117 -11.63 -24.96 -15.32
N PHE A 118 -12.73 -25.35 -15.98
CA PHE A 118 -13.97 -24.55 -16.05
C PHE A 118 -14.88 -24.77 -14.83
N GLN A 119 -14.61 -25.79 -14.00
CA GLN A 119 -15.43 -26.13 -12.84
C GLN A 119 -15.04 -25.30 -11.63
N PRO A 120 -16.00 -24.96 -10.74
CA PRO A 120 -15.70 -24.29 -9.48
C PRO A 120 -14.80 -25.13 -8.58
N ILE A 121 -13.87 -24.48 -7.88
CA ILE A 121 -12.92 -25.13 -6.95
C ILE A 121 -13.28 -24.65 -5.54
N PHE A 122 -13.98 -25.49 -4.76
CA PHE A 122 -14.54 -25.11 -3.45
C PHE A 122 -13.51 -25.07 -2.30
N ASN A 123 -12.32 -25.65 -2.50
CA ASN A 123 -11.25 -25.69 -1.50
C ASN A 123 -10.05 -24.80 -1.87
N ASP A 124 -10.25 -23.85 -2.75
CA ASP A 124 -9.27 -22.83 -3.12
C ASP A 124 -9.95 -21.47 -3.23
N ARG A 125 -9.18 -20.39 -3.25
CA ARG A 125 -9.72 -19.04 -3.39
C ARG A 125 -10.57 -18.90 -4.65
N PRO A 126 -11.64 -18.13 -4.61
CA PRO A 126 -12.41 -17.82 -5.82
C PRO A 126 -11.60 -16.94 -6.79
N TYR A 127 -11.94 -17.02 -8.06
CA TYR A 127 -11.56 -15.97 -9.00
C TYR A 127 -12.17 -14.65 -8.57
N ALA A 128 -11.39 -13.58 -8.64
CA ALA A 128 -11.89 -12.24 -8.39
C ALA A 128 -11.08 -11.20 -9.16
N ALA A 129 -11.78 -10.21 -9.69
CA ALA A 129 -11.18 -8.99 -10.19
C ALA A 129 -11.72 -7.81 -9.40
N TRP A 130 -10.86 -6.88 -9.04
CA TRP A 130 -11.21 -5.64 -8.36
C TRP A 130 -10.64 -4.46 -9.12
N LEU A 131 -11.52 -3.62 -9.68
CA LEU A 131 -11.19 -2.34 -10.31
C LEU A 131 -11.54 -1.23 -9.33
N TYR A 132 -10.59 -0.33 -9.02
CA TYR A 132 -10.79 0.70 -8.01
C TYR A 132 -10.12 2.02 -8.38
N SER A 133 -10.66 3.10 -7.82
CA SER A 133 -10.02 4.40 -7.72
C SER A 133 -9.77 4.72 -6.26
N SER A 134 -8.70 5.44 -5.95
CA SER A 134 -8.44 5.90 -4.59
C SER A 134 -8.12 7.38 -4.53
N PHE A 135 -8.50 8.00 -3.40
CA PHE A 135 -8.20 9.39 -3.05
C PHE A 135 -7.46 9.38 -1.72
N ALA A 136 -6.28 9.97 -1.67
CA ALA A 136 -5.46 9.97 -0.48
C ALA A 136 -5.08 11.39 -0.06
N LEU A 137 -4.97 11.57 1.26
CA LEU A 137 -4.29 12.69 1.87
C LEU A 137 -3.04 12.16 2.58
N GLN A 138 -1.90 12.63 2.18
CA GLN A 138 -0.61 12.37 2.81
C GLN A 138 -0.16 13.59 3.62
N GLN A 139 0.32 13.34 4.83
CA GLN A 139 0.92 14.34 5.71
C GLN A 139 2.32 13.87 6.10
N THR A 140 3.32 14.65 5.76
CA THR A 140 4.71 14.42 6.18
C THR A 140 5.09 15.41 7.25
N TYR A 141 5.40 14.90 8.42
CA TYR A 141 5.80 15.67 9.59
C TYR A 141 7.32 15.74 9.65
N LYS A 142 7.82 16.96 9.82
CA LYS A 142 9.25 17.29 9.80
C LYS A 142 9.69 17.87 11.14
N ARG A 143 10.96 17.72 11.44
CA ARG A 143 11.63 18.34 12.55
C ARG A 143 12.94 18.94 12.07
N GLU A 144 13.25 20.13 12.53
CA GLU A 144 14.55 20.73 12.34
C GLU A 144 15.61 19.96 13.14
N ASN A 145 16.68 19.56 12.49
CA ASN A 145 17.83 18.93 13.14
C ASN A 145 18.83 19.99 13.65
N ASP A 146 19.87 19.56 14.35
CA ASP A 146 20.90 20.44 14.93
C ASP A 146 21.67 21.29 13.90
N LYS A 147 21.48 21.02 12.61
CA LYS A 147 22.11 21.75 11.49
C LYS A 147 21.14 22.72 10.80
N GLY A 148 19.93 22.88 11.32
CA GLY A 148 18.89 23.73 10.71
C GLY A 148 18.26 23.09 9.46
N VAL A 149 18.40 21.77 9.28
CA VAL A 149 17.80 21.03 8.16
C VAL A 149 16.53 20.35 8.63
N GLU A 150 15.47 20.45 7.84
CA GLU A 150 14.20 19.79 8.11
C GLU A 150 14.27 18.31 7.71
N ASP A 151 14.24 17.43 8.71
CA ASP A 151 14.21 15.99 8.50
C ASP A 151 12.77 15.46 8.62
N PRO A 152 12.29 14.69 7.63
CA PRO A 152 11.00 13.99 7.74
C PRO A 152 11.10 12.87 8.78
N ILE A 153 10.27 12.94 9.81
CA ILE A 153 10.26 11.99 10.94
C ILE A 153 9.08 11.03 10.93
N ARG A 154 7.95 11.44 10.33
CA ARG A 154 6.71 10.67 10.27
C ARG A 154 5.93 11.00 9.01
N GLN A 155 5.25 10.01 8.47
CA GLN A 155 4.31 10.16 7.36
C GLN A 155 3.01 9.45 7.70
N ASP A 156 1.90 10.19 7.62
CA ASP A 156 0.54 9.67 7.78
C ASP A 156 -0.18 9.74 6.45
N THR A 157 -0.93 8.71 6.11
CA THR A 157 -1.76 8.66 4.92
C THR A 157 -3.15 8.13 5.24
N ILE A 158 -4.17 8.88 4.86
CA ILE A 158 -5.56 8.41 4.79
C ILE A 158 -5.92 8.20 3.33
N GLN A 159 -6.57 7.09 3.03
CA GLN A 159 -7.02 6.77 1.68
C GLN A 159 -8.46 6.28 1.70
N LEU A 160 -9.28 6.89 0.84
CA LEU A 160 -10.62 6.44 0.48
C LEU A 160 -10.54 5.65 -0.83
N GLU A 161 -11.11 4.45 -0.86
CA GLU A 161 -11.14 3.57 -2.02
C GLU A 161 -12.58 3.34 -2.46
N LEU A 162 -12.83 3.54 -3.74
CA LEU A 162 -14.11 3.28 -4.39
C LEU A 162 -13.89 2.38 -5.59
N GLY A 163 -14.66 1.31 -5.72
CA GLY A 163 -14.42 0.36 -6.79
C GLY A 163 -15.56 -0.60 -7.04
N LEU A 164 -15.24 -1.64 -7.79
CA LEU A 164 -16.15 -2.71 -8.17
C LEU A 164 -15.40 -4.03 -8.19
N VAL A 165 -15.94 -5.06 -7.55
CA VAL A 165 -15.48 -6.45 -7.65
C VAL A 165 -16.40 -7.20 -8.61
N GLY A 166 -15.88 -8.20 -9.31
CA GLY A 166 -16.63 -9.14 -10.12
C GLY A 166 -16.42 -9.00 -11.63
N PRO A 167 -17.30 -9.62 -12.45
CA PRO A 167 -17.16 -9.63 -13.92
C PRO A 167 -16.97 -8.25 -14.56
N ALA A 168 -17.67 -7.23 -14.05
CA ALA A 168 -17.59 -5.87 -14.58
C ALA A 168 -16.23 -5.19 -14.31
N ALA A 169 -15.41 -5.74 -13.41
CA ALA A 169 -14.02 -5.31 -13.20
C ALA A 169 -13.06 -5.79 -14.31
N GLY A 170 -13.51 -6.63 -15.25
CA GLY A 170 -12.80 -6.98 -16.48
C GLY A 170 -11.62 -7.94 -16.32
N GLY A 171 -11.52 -8.70 -15.21
CA GLY A 171 -10.36 -9.54 -14.91
C GLY A 171 -10.11 -10.63 -15.94
N ALA A 172 -11.15 -11.32 -16.38
CA ALA A 172 -11.06 -12.36 -17.41
C ALA A 172 -10.44 -11.84 -18.72
N PHE A 173 -10.83 -10.63 -19.12
CA PHE A 173 -10.29 -9.99 -20.31
C PHE A 173 -8.79 -9.68 -20.13
N VAL A 174 -8.43 -9.01 -19.03
CA VAL A 174 -7.05 -8.58 -18.79
C VAL A 174 -6.10 -9.78 -18.66
N GLN A 175 -6.47 -10.81 -17.88
CA GLN A 175 -5.62 -11.98 -17.69
C GLN A 175 -5.45 -12.77 -18.99
N ASN A 176 -6.55 -13.10 -19.68
CA ASN A 176 -6.47 -13.93 -20.87
C ASN A 176 -5.82 -13.21 -22.07
N ASP A 177 -5.92 -11.87 -22.15
CA ASP A 177 -5.17 -11.08 -23.14
C ASP A 177 -3.68 -11.04 -22.84
N PHE A 178 -3.31 -10.92 -21.56
CA PHE A 178 -1.92 -11.00 -21.13
C PHE A 178 -1.33 -12.40 -21.42
N HIS A 179 -2.05 -13.49 -21.07
CA HIS A 179 -1.62 -14.86 -21.37
C HIS A 179 -1.41 -15.07 -22.87
N ARG A 180 -2.32 -14.57 -23.72
CA ARG A 180 -2.11 -14.60 -25.19
C ARG A 180 -0.86 -13.85 -25.61
N ALA A 181 -0.58 -12.69 -25.02
CA ALA A 181 0.60 -11.90 -25.38
C ALA A 181 1.93 -12.58 -25.03
N ILE A 182 1.95 -13.37 -23.95
CA ILE A 182 3.14 -14.15 -23.53
C ILE A 182 3.12 -15.61 -24.00
N ASN A 183 2.12 -16.00 -24.82
CA ASN A 183 1.90 -17.34 -25.36
C ASN A 183 1.71 -18.41 -24.27
N ASP A 184 0.93 -18.06 -23.24
CA ASP A 184 0.54 -18.94 -22.13
C ASP A 184 -0.91 -19.40 -22.25
N ALA A 185 -1.30 -20.46 -21.49
CA ALA A 185 -2.64 -21.02 -21.50
C ALA A 185 -3.67 -20.04 -20.87
N PRO A 186 -4.90 -19.97 -21.40
CA PRO A 186 -5.93 -19.11 -20.83
C PRO A 186 -6.40 -19.64 -19.45
N ALA A 187 -6.76 -18.73 -18.56
CA ALA A 187 -7.44 -19.08 -17.33
C ALA A 187 -8.93 -19.31 -17.58
N ASN A 188 -9.39 -20.54 -17.37
CA ASN A 188 -10.72 -21.01 -17.83
C ASN A 188 -11.84 -20.80 -16.79
N GLY A 189 -11.51 -20.63 -15.52
CA GLY A 189 -12.47 -20.63 -14.41
C GLY A 189 -13.16 -19.29 -14.12
N TRP A 190 -12.96 -18.26 -14.90
CA TRP A 190 -13.51 -16.90 -14.67
C TRP A 190 -15.06 -16.83 -14.61
N ALA A 191 -15.77 -17.84 -15.16
CA ALA A 191 -17.22 -17.92 -15.00
C ALA A 191 -17.66 -18.13 -13.53
N ASN A 192 -16.75 -18.62 -12.67
CA ASN A 192 -16.98 -18.89 -11.25
C ASN A 192 -16.41 -17.78 -10.33
N GLN A 193 -16.17 -16.58 -10.85
CA GLN A 193 -15.63 -15.48 -10.08
C GLN A 193 -16.66 -14.90 -9.11
N LEU A 194 -16.19 -14.08 -8.15
CA LEU A 194 -17.07 -13.28 -7.30
C LEU A 194 -18.04 -12.45 -8.13
N HIS A 195 -19.23 -12.21 -7.57
CA HIS A 195 -20.29 -11.43 -8.22
C HIS A 195 -19.94 -9.94 -8.25
N ASN A 196 -20.65 -9.19 -9.12
CA ASN A 196 -20.50 -7.75 -9.13
C ASN A 196 -20.96 -7.13 -7.81
N GLU A 197 -20.05 -6.45 -7.15
CA GLU A 197 -20.32 -5.75 -5.89
C GLU A 197 -19.57 -4.42 -5.87
N PRO A 198 -20.27 -3.27 -5.66
CA PRO A 198 -19.62 -1.99 -5.42
C PRO A 198 -18.78 -2.04 -4.14
N THR A 199 -17.60 -1.43 -4.16
CA THR A 199 -16.69 -1.45 -3.03
C THR A 199 -16.41 -0.06 -2.49
N LEU A 200 -16.31 -0.01 -1.14
CA LEU A 200 -15.93 1.18 -0.37
C LEU A 200 -14.95 0.75 0.71
N GLY A 201 -13.82 1.41 0.78
CA GLY A 201 -12.80 1.20 1.80
C GLY A 201 -12.20 2.49 2.32
N LEU A 202 -11.79 2.48 3.57
CA LEU A 202 -11.01 3.54 4.19
C LEU A 202 -9.77 2.91 4.82
N THR A 203 -8.61 3.42 4.46
CA THR A 203 -7.32 2.95 4.98
C THR A 203 -6.58 4.11 5.64
N PHE A 204 -5.98 3.84 6.78
CA PHE A 204 -5.03 4.70 7.46
C PHE A 204 -3.69 3.97 7.56
N GLU A 205 -2.59 4.67 7.26
CA GLU A 205 -1.23 4.19 7.46
C GLU A 205 -0.36 5.26 8.10
N ARG A 206 0.48 4.86 9.03
CA ARG A 206 1.53 5.68 9.63
C ARG A 206 2.87 5.01 9.50
N ARG A 207 3.86 5.77 9.07
CA ARG A 207 5.26 5.38 8.99
C ARG A 207 6.09 6.34 9.84
N TRP A 208 7.04 5.78 10.57
CA TRP A 208 8.04 6.57 11.30
C TRP A 208 9.42 6.34 10.69
N ARG A 209 10.29 7.30 10.86
CA ARG A 209 11.71 7.10 10.60
C ARG A 209 12.46 7.14 11.92
N VAL A 210 13.12 6.04 12.27
CA VAL A 210 13.86 5.88 13.52
C VAL A 210 15.20 5.19 13.26
N GLY A 211 16.08 5.18 14.25
CA GLY A 211 17.33 4.41 14.24
C GLY A 211 18.26 4.79 13.07
N GLN A 212 18.33 6.06 12.73
CA GLN A 212 19.18 6.55 11.63
C GLN A 212 20.66 6.56 12.03
N GLY A 213 21.52 6.16 11.10
CA GLY A 213 22.96 6.20 11.32
C GLY A 213 23.77 5.98 10.04
N THR A 214 25.08 5.93 10.21
CA THR A 214 26.04 5.63 9.15
C THR A 214 26.66 4.25 9.36
N VAL A 215 26.99 3.58 8.25
CA VAL A 215 27.71 2.30 8.28
C VAL A 215 29.20 2.58 8.11
N PHE A 216 30.03 2.05 8.99
CA PHE A 216 31.49 2.25 9.02
C PHE A 216 31.90 3.74 9.01
N ASP A 217 31.15 4.60 9.73
CA ASP A 217 31.33 6.06 9.78
C ASP A 217 31.38 6.74 8.40
N SER A 218 30.85 6.07 7.39
CA SER A 218 30.81 6.60 6.02
C SER A 218 29.53 7.42 5.79
N PRO A 219 29.60 8.72 5.52
CA PRO A 219 28.43 9.53 5.21
C PRO A 219 27.72 9.10 3.93
N LYS A 220 28.39 8.29 3.09
CA LYS A 220 27.86 7.79 1.83
C LYS A 220 27.03 6.50 1.98
N LEU A 221 27.13 5.82 3.12
CA LEU A 221 26.39 4.61 3.41
C LEU A 221 25.65 4.76 4.74
N GLN A 222 24.35 4.90 4.64
CA GLN A 222 23.42 5.15 5.74
C GLN A 222 22.55 3.93 5.99
N TYR A 223 21.99 3.85 7.17
CA TYR A 223 20.89 2.93 7.50
C TYR A 223 19.80 3.67 8.25
N ASP A 224 18.57 3.18 8.12
CA ASP A 224 17.45 3.57 8.96
C ASP A 224 16.44 2.43 9.13
N VAL A 225 15.52 2.62 10.04
CA VAL A 225 14.38 1.74 10.27
C VAL A 225 13.10 2.55 10.07
N VAL A 226 12.16 2.01 9.33
CA VAL A 226 10.86 2.63 9.06
C VAL A 226 9.74 1.72 9.59
N PRO A 227 9.44 1.77 10.90
CA PRO A 227 8.26 1.11 11.44
C PRO A 227 7.00 1.63 10.76
N THR A 228 6.01 0.75 10.61
CA THR A 228 4.73 1.05 9.96
C THR A 228 3.61 0.42 10.78
N MET A 229 2.51 1.13 10.89
CA MET A 229 1.23 0.58 11.33
C MET A 229 0.12 1.05 10.41
N GLY A 230 -0.93 0.23 10.28
CA GLY A 230 -2.05 0.55 9.41
C GLY A 230 -3.34 -0.10 9.86
N LEU A 231 -4.43 0.43 9.36
CA LEU A 231 -5.77 -0.06 9.61
C LEU A 231 -6.60 0.14 8.34
N ALA A 232 -7.32 -0.89 7.92
CA ALA A 232 -8.29 -0.80 6.82
C ALA A 232 -9.65 -1.25 7.30
N VAL A 233 -10.69 -0.57 6.83
CA VAL A 233 -12.10 -0.93 7.04
C VAL A 233 -12.90 -0.69 5.79
N GLY A 234 -13.77 -1.64 5.46
CA GLY A 234 -14.60 -1.55 4.27
C GLY A 234 -15.33 -2.85 3.97
N ASN A 235 -15.87 -2.98 2.78
CA ASN A 235 -16.43 -4.26 2.37
C ASN A 235 -15.42 -5.15 1.63
N VAL A 236 -14.26 -4.61 1.20
CA VAL A 236 -13.20 -5.39 0.57
C VAL A 236 -12.33 -6.08 1.62
N SER A 237 -11.82 -5.33 2.58
CA SER A 237 -10.97 -5.87 3.63
C SER A 237 -11.05 -5.06 4.92
N ASP A 238 -11.07 -5.79 6.05
CA ASP A 238 -10.95 -5.23 7.38
C ASP A 238 -9.72 -5.85 8.05
N TYR A 239 -8.70 -5.05 8.34
CA TYR A 239 -7.50 -5.54 9.02
C TYR A 239 -6.81 -4.43 9.82
N PHE A 240 -6.06 -4.85 10.82
CA PHE A 240 -5.00 -4.08 11.45
C PHE A 240 -3.65 -4.66 11.01
N GLU A 241 -2.67 -3.81 10.77
CA GLU A 241 -1.32 -4.25 10.43
C GLU A 241 -0.27 -3.50 11.23
N ALA A 242 0.85 -4.18 11.48
CA ALA A 242 2.04 -3.59 12.07
C ALA A 242 3.29 -4.29 11.53
N GLY A 243 4.35 -3.51 11.31
CA GLY A 243 5.59 -4.01 10.76
C GLY A 243 6.62 -2.92 10.54
N GLY A 244 7.45 -3.07 9.54
CA GLY A 244 8.42 -2.07 9.13
C GLY A 244 9.48 -2.63 8.21
N ILE A 245 10.31 -1.72 7.72
CA ILE A 245 11.47 -2.05 6.88
C ILE A 245 12.75 -1.50 7.51
N VAL A 246 13.84 -2.20 7.30
CA VAL A 246 15.21 -1.71 7.51
C VAL A 246 15.78 -1.38 6.14
N ARG A 247 16.42 -0.21 6.02
CA ARG A 247 17.06 0.22 4.78
C ARG A 247 18.55 0.46 4.99
N ILE A 248 19.32 0.19 3.94
CA ILE A 248 20.74 0.52 3.86
C ILE A 248 21.04 1.08 2.47
N GLY A 249 21.67 2.23 2.40
CA GLY A 249 21.95 2.90 1.12
C GLY A 249 22.44 4.33 1.24
N LYS A 250 22.18 5.11 0.21
CA LYS A 250 22.62 6.50 0.10
C LYS A 250 21.43 7.45 0.15
N ASP A 251 21.51 8.49 1.02
CA ASP A 251 20.51 9.57 1.15
C ASP A 251 19.09 9.05 1.43
N LEU A 252 18.94 8.27 2.48
CA LEU A 252 17.69 7.61 2.88
C LEU A 252 16.59 8.59 3.30
N ALA A 253 16.94 9.86 3.60
CA ALA A 253 15.99 10.91 3.91
C ALA A 253 15.03 11.28 2.76
N ALA A 254 15.34 10.81 1.55
CA ALA A 254 14.60 11.13 0.33
C ALA A 254 13.14 10.63 0.33
N ASP A 255 12.84 9.54 1.03
CA ASP A 255 11.50 8.95 1.11
C ASP A 255 11.30 8.12 2.39
N PHE A 256 10.11 7.51 2.54
CA PHE A 256 9.79 6.54 3.60
C PHE A 256 9.79 5.08 3.10
N GLY A 257 10.52 4.79 2.02
CA GLY A 257 10.57 3.49 1.40
C GLY A 257 9.67 3.37 0.16
N PRO A 258 9.73 2.21 -0.54
CA PRO A 258 8.96 2.00 -1.74
C PRO A 258 7.46 1.95 -1.43
N PRO A 259 6.59 2.15 -2.45
CA PRO A 259 5.17 1.86 -2.35
C PRO A 259 4.96 0.43 -1.89
N ARG A 260 3.96 0.22 -1.02
CA ARG A 260 3.60 -1.13 -0.60
C ARG A 260 2.85 -1.86 -1.70
N SER A 261 3.07 -3.16 -1.72
CA SER A 261 2.26 -4.09 -2.47
C SER A 261 0.95 -4.31 -1.69
N ARG A 262 -0.18 -4.13 -2.36
CA ARG A 262 -1.56 -4.32 -1.85
C ARG A 262 -2.09 -3.28 -0.86
N PRO A 263 -3.18 -2.73 -1.28
CA PRO A 263 -3.17 -1.75 -2.33
C PRO A 263 -2.20 -0.66 -1.94
N ALA A 264 -1.29 -0.33 -2.82
CA ALA A 264 -0.29 0.68 -2.53
C ALA A 264 -0.97 2.02 -2.31
N LEU A 265 -0.69 2.65 -1.17
CA LEU A 265 -1.21 3.98 -0.88
C LEU A 265 -0.55 5.00 -1.82
N PRO A 266 -1.32 5.87 -2.50
CA PRO A 266 -0.75 6.90 -3.39
C PRO A 266 0.34 7.72 -2.71
N GLY A 267 0.17 8.00 -1.43
CA GLY A 267 1.10 8.79 -0.65
C GLY A 267 2.48 8.18 -0.42
N SER A 268 2.66 6.87 -0.59
CA SER A 268 3.97 6.22 -0.46
C SER A 268 4.91 6.49 -1.64
N GLU A 269 4.47 7.20 -2.65
CA GLU A 269 5.19 7.44 -3.90
C GLU A 269 6.05 8.70 -3.89
N GLY A 270 5.84 9.62 -2.93
CA GLY A 270 6.63 10.84 -2.78
C GLY A 270 8.10 10.52 -2.47
N PHE A 271 9.01 11.19 -3.18
CA PHE A 271 10.44 11.13 -2.96
C PHE A 271 11.08 12.47 -3.31
N GLN A 272 12.26 12.76 -2.72
CA GLN A 272 12.93 14.03 -2.83
C GLN A 272 14.37 13.87 -3.36
N GLY A 273 14.96 14.99 -3.80
CA GLY A 273 16.35 15.17 -4.12
C GLY A 273 16.75 14.75 -5.54
N ASP A 274 17.83 15.35 -6.02
CA ASP A 274 18.46 15.06 -7.31
C ASP A 274 19.72 14.22 -7.15
N GLY A 275 20.25 13.71 -8.28
CA GLY A 275 21.42 12.84 -8.31
C GLY A 275 21.12 11.37 -8.05
N PHE A 276 22.15 10.55 -8.14
CA PHE A 276 22.01 9.09 -8.00
C PHE A 276 21.98 8.68 -6.53
N ARG A 277 20.95 7.95 -6.16
CA ARG A 277 20.71 7.33 -4.85
C ARG A 277 20.23 5.91 -5.02
N TRP A 278 20.43 5.14 -4.00
CA TRP A 278 19.98 3.75 -3.98
C TRP A 278 19.85 3.28 -2.55
N TYR A 279 19.00 2.32 -2.34
CA TYR A 279 18.96 1.56 -1.09
C TYR A 279 18.45 0.15 -1.30
N PHE A 280 19.02 -0.77 -0.55
CA PHE A 280 18.42 -2.07 -0.28
C PHE A 280 17.50 -1.95 0.92
N PHE A 281 16.45 -2.76 0.94
CA PHE A 281 15.55 -2.84 2.08
C PHE A 281 15.11 -4.27 2.31
N ALA A 282 14.83 -4.60 3.58
CA ALA A 282 14.19 -5.82 4.01
C ALA A 282 13.13 -5.48 5.06
N GLY A 283 12.01 -6.16 5.05
CA GLY A 283 10.90 -5.86 5.93
C GLY A 283 10.11 -7.06 6.37
N LEU A 284 9.41 -6.87 7.49
CA LEU A 284 8.42 -7.81 8.00
C LEU A 284 7.15 -7.04 8.33
N ASN A 285 6.01 -7.65 8.04
CA ASN A 285 4.69 -7.11 8.37
C ASN A 285 3.79 -8.24 8.86
N GLY A 286 2.95 -7.95 9.84
CA GLY A 286 1.89 -8.84 10.32
C GLY A 286 0.54 -8.15 10.17
N GLN A 287 -0.45 -8.89 9.75
CA GLN A 287 -1.84 -8.45 9.64
C GLN A 287 -2.75 -9.30 10.51
N ALA A 288 -3.61 -8.65 11.29
CA ALA A 288 -4.76 -9.26 11.94
C ALA A 288 -5.99 -8.97 11.07
N VAL A 289 -6.48 -9.99 10.38
CA VAL A 289 -7.52 -9.90 9.35
C VAL A 289 -8.86 -10.28 9.95
N ALA A 290 -9.85 -9.40 9.86
CA ALA A 290 -11.23 -9.64 10.25
C ALA A 290 -12.13 -9.96 9.05
N ARG A 291 -11.77 -9.50 7.86
CA ARG A 291 -12.45 -9.77 6.59
C ARG A 291 -11.49 -9.62 5.41
N ASN A 292 -11.66 -10.50 4.43
CA ASN A 292 -11.04 -10.39 3.11
C ASN A 292 -12.03 -10.91 2.05
N MET A 293 -12.67 -10.00 1.30
CA MET A 293 -13.69 -10.35 0.31
C MET A 293 -13.18 -11.37 -0.73
N PHE A 294 -11.90 -11.33 -1.08
CA PHE A 294 -11.29 -12.25 -2.05
C PHE A 294 -11.11 -13.68 -1.53
N LEU A 295 -11.43 -13.90 -0.25
CA LEU A 295 -11.47 -15.21 0.40
C LEU A 295 -12.86 -15.51 0.95
N ASP A 296 -13.47 -14.54 1.66
CA ASP A 296 -14.75 -14.69 2.35
C ASP A 296 -15.98 -14.57 1.42
N GLY A 297 -15.75 -14.15 0.17
CA GLY A 297 -16.84 -13.95 -0.80
C GLY A 297 -17.56 -12.60 -0.65
N ASN A 298 -18.60 -12.44 -1.47
CA ASN A 298 -19.46 -11.26 -1.49
C ASN A 298 -20.26 -11.09 -0.20
N LEU A 299 -20.71 -9.86 0.09
CA LEU A 299 -21.52 -9.55 1.29
C LEU A 299 -22.87 -10.26 1.34
N ASP A 300 -23.42 -10.65 0.17
CA ASP A 300 -24.69 -11.38 0.09
C ASP A 300 -24.57 -12.85 0.51
N GLY A 301 -23.35 -13.37 0.69
CA GLY A 301 -23.06 -14.74 1.10
C GLY A 301 -23.34 -15.82 0.04
N ASN A 302 -23.64 -15.43 -1.21
CA ASN A 302 -24.04 -16.35 -2.28
C ASN A 302 -22.91 -16.67 -3.27
N SER A 303 -21.69 -16.19 -3.04
CA SER A 303 -20.53 -16.46 -3.88
C SER A 303 -19.63 -17.55 -3.31
N MET A 304 -18.70 -18.02 -4.14
CA MET A 304 -17.63 -18.92 -3.70
C MET A 304 -16.79 -18.24 -2.61
N HIS A 305 -16.33 -19.03 -1.64
CA HIS A 305 -15.49 -18.55 -0.54
C HIS A 305 -14.67 -19.68 0.07
N VAL A 306 -13.65 -19.30 0.81
CA VAL A 306 -12.83 -20.14 1.70
C VAL A 306 -12.73 -19.48 3.06
N THR A 307 -12.19 -20.19 4.06
CA THR A 307 -12.04 -19.63 5.39
C THR A 307 -10.69 -18.91 5.52
N HIS A 308 -10.69 -17.59 5.61
CA HIS A 308 -9.45 -16.82 5.78
C HIS A 308 -8.76 -17.12 7.12
N ARG A 309 -7.43 -17.01 7.15
CA ARG A 309 -6.64 -17.03 8.39
C ARG A 309 -6.69 -15.66 9.06
N PRO A 310 -6.94 -15.59 10.37
CA PRO A 310 -7.04 -14.31 11.08
C PRO A 310 -5.69 -13.60 11.24
N LEU A 311 -4.57 -14.32 11.06
CA LEU A 311 -3.23 -13.76 11.12
C LEU A 311 -2.45 -14.11 9.86
N VAL A 312 -1.92 -13.09 9.20
CA VAL A 312 -1.13 -13.22 7.97
C VAL A 312 0.19 -12.47 8.17
N GLY A 313 1.30 -13.13 7.88
CA GLY A 313 2.64 -12.54 7.90
C GLY A 313 3.15 -12.27 6.49
N GLU A 314 3.96 -11.24 6.34
CA GLU A 314 4.59 -10.89 5.07
C GLU A 314 6.06 -10.51 5.29
N GLY A 315 6.93 -11.10 4.48
CA GLY A 315 8.33 -10.71 4.36
C GLY A 315 8.58 -10.00 3.02
N THR A 316 9.36 -8.95 3.03
CA THR A 316 9.73 -8.20 1.82
C THR A 316 11.24 -8.03 1.72
N LEU A 317 11.75 -8.05 0.49
CA LEU A 317 13.14 -7.75 0.17
C LEU A 317 13.18 -6.98 -1.15
N GLY A 318 14.03 -5.96 -1.24
CA GLY A 318 14.08 -5.21 -2.49
C GLY A 318 15.19 -4.19 -2.60
N LEU A 319 15.15 -3.48 -3.72
CA LEU A 319 16.08 -2.45 -4.12
C LEU A 319 15.31 -1.26 -4.69
N ALA A 320 15.71 -0.05 -4.33
CA ALA A 320 15.24 1.16 -4.97
C ALA A 320 16.42 1.95 -5.54
N LEU A 321 16.24 2.45 -6.75
CA LEU A 321 17.18 3.33 -7.47
C LEU A 321 16.47 4.65 -7.75
N LEU A 322 17.11 5.75 -7.42
CA LEU A 322 16.60 7.10 -7.64
C LEU A 322 17.63 7.89 -8.45
N PHE A 323 17.18 8.52 -9.51
CA PHE A 323 18.04 9.33 -10.37
C PHE A 323 17.22 10.42 -11.09
N ASN A 324 17.60 11.69 -10.91
CA ASN A 324 17.06 12.85 -11.64
C ASN A 324 15.51 12.87 -11.71
N GLY A 325 14.84 12.70 -10.58
CA GLY A 325 13.39 12.75 -10.54
C GLY A 325 12.68 11.45 -10.97
N VAL A 326 13.44 10.38 -11.20
CA VAL A 326 12.88 9.03 -11.44
C VAL A 326 13.23 8.12 -10.27
N ARG A 327 12.27 7.35 -9.77
CA ARG A 327 12.51 6.24 -8.85
C ARG A 327 12.03 4.94 -9.48
N VAL A 328 12.88 3.94 -9.47
CA VAL A 328 12.54 2.55 -9.84
C VAL A 328 12.76 1.68 -8.61
N SER A 329 11.76 0.93 -8.20
CA SER A 329 11.91 -0.03 -7.12
C SER A 329 11.43 -1.41 -7.54
N PHE A 330 12.16 -2.41 -7.08
CA PHE A 330 11.80 -3.83 -7.17
C PHE A 330 11.60 -4.36 -5.77
N THR A 331 10.50 -5.06 -5.52
CA THR A 331 10.17 -5.69 -4.23
C THR A 331 9.77 -7.13 -4.47
N GLN A 332 10.47 -8.08 -3.86
CA GLN A 332 10.04 -9.46 -3.72
C GLN A 332 9.24 -9.59 -2.44
N VAL A 333 8.07 -10.22 -2.52
CA VAL A 333 7.16 -10.45 -1.39
C VAL A 333 6.99 -11.94 -1.17
N LEU A 334 7.05 -12.35 0.09
CA LEU A 334 6.74 -13.68 0.58
C LEU A 334 5.65 -13.54 1.64
N ARG A 335 4.50 -14.20 1.43
CA ARG A 335 3.35 -14.11 2.32
C ARG A 335 3.00 -15.48 2.87
N THR A 336 2.65 -15.56 4.16
CA THR A 336 2.12 -16.78 4.77
C THR A 336 0.76 -17.14 4.16
N PRO A 337 0.32 -18.41 4.25
CA PRO A 337 -1.00 -18.80 3.77
C PRO A 337 -2.11 -17.90 4.31
N GLU A 338 -2.98 -17.40 3.41
CA GLU A 338 -4.06 -16.48 3.75
C GLU A 338 -5.36 -17.20 4.17
N PHE A 339 -5.51 -18.50 3.86
CA PHE A 339 -6.71 -19.30 4.18
C PHE A 339 -6.34 -20.71 4.64
N PHE A 340 -7.26 -21.41 5.30
CA PHE A 340 -6.94 -22.66 5.99
C PHE A 340 -6.66 -23.83 5.06
N GLU A 341 -7.26 -23.86 3.87
CA GLU A 341 -7.06 -24.90 2.86
C GLU A 341 -5.71 -24.80 2.15
N ARG A 342 -4.92 -23.77 2.49
CA ARG A 342 -3.59 -23.51 1.93
C ARG A 342 -2.50 -23.73 2.95
N ASP A 343 -1.44 -24.50 2.57
CA ASP A 343 -0.28 -24.78 3.41
C ASP A 343 1.02 -24.17 2.88
N ARG A 344 0.98 -23.49 1.73
CA ARG A 344 2.17 -22.93 1.08
C ARG A 344 2.18 -21.43 1.15
N PHE A 345 3.39 -20.87 1.23
CA PHE A 345 3.62 -19.43 1.08
C PHE A 345 3.27 -18.96 -0.32
N ASP A 346 2.69 -17.79 -0.40
CA ASP A 346 2.46 -17.05 -1.64
C ASP A 346 3.65 -16.15 -1.91
N GLN A 347 3.99 -16.00 -3.20
CA GLN A 347 5.11 -15.19 -3.64
C GLN A 347 4.71 -14.36 -4.84
N TYR A 348 5.06 -13.09 -4.83
CA TYR A 348 4.93 -12.22 -5.98
C TYR A 348 5.99 -11.14 -5.94
N ALA A 349 6.23 -10.48 -7.05
CA ALA A 349 7.11 -9.34 -7.09
C ALA A 349 6.38 -8.08 -7.58
N SER A 350 6.85 -6.94 -7.11
CA SER A 350 6.34 -5.61 -7.47
C SER A 350 7.45 -4.80 -8.12
N ILE A 351 7.14 -4.18 -9.25
CA ILE A 351 7.97 -3.17 -9.90
C ILE A 351 7.19 -1.86 -9.85
N ASN A 352 7.78 -0.84 -9.27
CA ASN A 352 7.23 0.51 -9.29
C ASN A 352 8.19 1.47 -9.98
N VAL A 353 7.64 2.30 -10.86
CA VAL A 353 8.35 3.40 -11.51
C VAL A 353 7.60 4.69 -11.19
N SER A 354 8.28 5.66 -10.60
CA SER A 354 7.71 6.96 -10.23
C SER A 354 8.52 8.09 -10.90
N PHE A 355 7.81 9.09 -11.40
CA PHE A 355 8.39 10.25 -12.07
C PHE A 355 7.95 11.52 -11.35
N ARG A 356 8.90 12.35 -10.99
CA ARG A 356 8.68 13.68 -10.43
C ARG A 356 8.89 14.74 -11.53
N TYR A 357 7.89 15.61 -11.74
CA TYR A 357 7.90 16.64 -12.79
C TYR A 357 7.27 17.95 -12.38
#